data_7b6fde687817c23f4030e35f76257bf3
#
_entry.id   7b6fde687817c23f4030e35f76257bf3
#
_cell.length_a   1.000
_cell.length_b   1.000
_cell.length_c   1.000
_cell.angle_alpha   90.00
_cell.angle_beta   90.00
_cell.angle_gamma   90.00
#
_symmetry.space_group_name_H-M   'P 1'
#
loop_
_entity.id
_entity.type
_entity.pdbx_description
1 polymer ?
#
loop_
_entity_poly.entity_id
_entity_poly.type
_entity_poly.pdbx_seq_one_letter_code
_entity_poly.pdbx_strand_id
1 'polypeptide(L)'
;MKYFVFLKAGDYMKTITRAKYLDRIIELNGTPDIKIITGIRRSGKSKLMQAYIAYLKSNLENSNIIFIDFMDLAYEEIKEYHALHAYVEEHYQEGKTNYLFVDEVQMCSKFELAINSLYSKGKYDIYVGKLYQKEIDFVAQRGSEKIYIQVSDNISGQETFERECSSLLQIRDAYPKMIIARTKHPKYSYEGIEIHDIADWLLQE
;
A
#
# COMPACT_ATOMS: atom_id res chain seq x y z
N MET A 1 20.84 6.47 10.63
CA MET A 1 20.74 7.79 11.29
C MET A 1 19.33 8.32 11.06
N LYS A 2 18.46 8.23 12.08
CA LYS A 2 17.07 8.73 12.00
C LYS A 2 17.09 10.24 12.25
N TYR A 3 16.73 11.02 11.26
CA TYR A 3 16.47 12.45 11.47
C TYR A 3 15.03 12.60 11.97
N PHE A 4 14.88 12.94 13.25
CA PHE A 4 13.62 13.45 13.78
C PHE A 4 13.56 14.95 13.46
N VAL A 5 12.70 15.34 12.54
CA VAL A 5 12.38 16.74 12.30
C VAL A 5 11.23 17.10 13.24
N PHE A 6 11.53 17.88 14.27
CA PHE A 6 10.49 18.54 15.07
C PHE A 6 9.99 19.76 14.28
N LEU A 7 8.78 19.69 13.74
CA LEU A 7 8.12 20.84 13.13
C LEU A 7 7.51 21.69 14.24
N LYS A 8 7.85 22.99 14.29
CA LYS A 8 7.16 23.96 15.15
C LYS A 8 5.71 24.14 14.70
N ALA A 9 4.80 24.30 15.66
CA ALA A 9 3.41 24.66 15.38
C ALA A 9 3.38 25.97 14.57
N GLY A 10 2.96 25.88 13.30
CA GLY A 10 2.94 27.02 12.37
C GLY A 10 3.59 26.74 11.01
N ASP A 11 4.39 25.72 10.89
CA ASP A 11 4.92 25.30 9.57
C ASP A 11 3.81 24.58 8.79
N TYR A 12 3.35 25.18 7.70
CA TYR A 12 2.52 24.51 6.70
C TYR A 12 3.28 23.27 6.23
N MET A 13 2.70 22.09 6.43
CA MET A 13 3.28 20.84 5.91
C MET A 13 3.46 20.98 4.41
N LYS A 14 4.71 21.18 3.97
CA LYS A 14 5.03 21.24 2.54
C LYS A 14 4.78 19.85 1.97
N THR A 15 3.69 19.72 1.22
CA THR A 15 3.37 18.47 0.52
C THR A 15 4.43 18.24 -0.54
N ILE A 16 5.28 17.23 -0.34
CA ILE A 16 6.26 16.82 -1.35
C ILE A 16 5.47 16.07 -2.43
N THR A 17 5.22 16.75 -3.55
CA THR A 17 4.61 16.12 -4.72
C THR A 17 5.64 15.19 -5.34
N ARG A 18 5.32 13.91 -5.45
CA ARG A 18 6.15 12.92 -6.17
C ARG A 18 5.85 13.04 -7.66
N ALA A 19 6.35 14.05 -8.32
CA ALA A 19 6.06 14.41 -9.71
C ALA A 19 6.10 13.20 -10.64
N LYS A 20 7.15 12.40 -10.61
CA LYS A 20 7.32 11.21 -11.46
C LYS A 20 6.15 10.20 -11.37
N TYR A 21 5.60 9.98 -10.17
CA TYR A 21 4.47 9.05 -9.99
C TYR A 21 3.14 9.70 -10.36
N LEU A 22 3.01 10.99 -10.08
CA LEU A 22 1.81 11.76 -10.46
C LEU A 22 1.71 11.86 -11.98
N ASP A 23 2.78 12.20 -12.68
CA ASP A 23 2.82 12.29 -14.15
C ASP A 23 2.41 10.96 -14.78
N ARG A 24 2.91 9.83 -14.23
CA ARG A 24 2.53 8.50 -14.71
C ARG A 24 1.05 8.19 -14.53
N ILE A 25 0.43 8.61 -13.42
CA ILE A 25 -1.01 8.41 -13.21
C ILE A 25 -1.80 9.30 -14.18
N ILE A 26 -1.34 10.52 -14.41
CA ILE A 26 -1.95 11.44 -15.38
C ILE A 26 -1.93 10.84 -16.79
N GLU A 27 -0.82 10.24 -17.21
CA GLU A 27 -0.70 9.54 -18.50
C GLU A 27 -1.69 8.38 -18.67
N LEU A 28 -2.10 7.75 -17.56
CA LEU A 28 -3.08 6.66 -17.57
C LEU A 28 -4.53 7.12 -17.54
N ASN A 29 -4.77 8.44 -17.49
CA ASN A 29 -6.12 8.99 -17.48
C ASN A 29 -6.92 8.56 -18.73
N GLY A 30 -8.14 8.09 -18.50
CA GLY A 30 -9.04 7.66 -19.58
C GLY A 30 -8.65 6.34 -20.26
N THR A 31 -7.59 5.65 -19.82
CA THR A 31 -7.34 4.28 -20.29
C THR A 31 -8.38 3.32 -19.70
N PRO A 32 -8.78 2.27 -20.44
CA PRO A 32 -9.87 1.39 -20.00
C PRO A 32 -9.50 0.47 -18.82
N ASP A 33 -8.24 0.45 -18.39
CA ASP A 33 -7.76 -0.48 -17.37
C ASP A 33 -8.10 -0.01 -15.94
N ILE A 34 -8.19 -0.96 -14.99
CA ILE A 34 -8.19 -0.66 -13.56
C ILE A 34 -6.76 -0.30 -13.14
N LYS A 35 -6.56 0.91 -12.60
CA LYS A 35 -5.26 1.38 -12.14
C LYS A 35 -5.04 0.96 -10.70
N ILE A 36 -4.06 0.11 -10.46
CA ILE A 36 -3.75 -0.38 -9.11
C ILE A 36 -2.51 0.33 -8.57
N ILE A 37 -2.68 1.10 -7.50
CA ILE A 37 -1.62 1.79 -6.79
C ILE A 37 -1.20 0.92 -5.60
N THR A 38 -0.05 0.26 -5.72
CA THR A 38 0.47 -0.63 -4.68
C THR A 38 1.67 -0.01 -3.97
N GLY A 39 1.95 -0.48 -2.79
CA GLY A 39 3.14 -0.10 -2.03
C GLY A 39 3.00 -0.45 -0.55
N ILE A 40 4.12 -0.45 0.15
CA ILE A 40 4.19 -0.72 1.58
C ILE A 40 3.43 0.35 2.39
N ARG A 41 3.11 0.01 3.63
CA ARG A 41 2.49 0.96 4.56
C ARG A 41 3.31 2.24 4.68
N ARG A 42 2.64 3.40 4.75
CA ARG A 42 3.28 4.74 4.81
C ARG A 42 4.15 5.11 3.60
N SER A 43 4.04 4.40 2.48
CA SER A 43 4.76 4.75 1.23
C SER A 43 4.18 5.99 0.53
N GLY A 44 3.06 6.53 0.99
CA GLY A 44 2.43 7.73 0.43
C GLY A 44 1.44 7.46 -0.70
N LYS A 45 0.87 6.25 -0.81
CA LYS A 45 -0.19 5.90 -1.77
C LYS A 45 -1.39 6.85 -1.68
N SER A 46 -1.97 7.00 -0.48
CA SER A 46 -3.11 7.90 -0.24
C SER A 46 -2.80 9.35 -0.62
N LYS A 47 -1.57 9.82 -0.33
CA LYS A 47 -1.14 11.17 -0.72
C LYS A 47 -1.02 11.31 -2.24
N LEU A 48 -0.57 10.28 -2.93
CA LEU A 48 -0.50 10.26 -4.39
C LEU A 48 -1.90 10.29 -5.02
N MET A 49 -2.85 9.50 -4.49
CA MET A 49 -4.26 9.56 -4.89
C MET A 49 -4.86 10.94 -4.68
N GLN A 50 -4.67 11.53 -3.49
CA GLN A 50 -5.15 12.88 -3.17
C GLN A 50 -4.55 13.96 -4.10
N ALA A 51 -3.26 13.85 -4.43
CA ALA A 51 -2.62 14.77 -5.38
C ALA A 51 -3.22 14.64 -6.79
N TYR A 52 -3.52 13.42 -7.23
CA TYR A 52 -4.16 13.21 -8.52
C TYR A 52 -5.63 13.70 -8.52
N ILE A 53 -6.39 13.48 -7.46
CA ILE A 53 -7.74 14.03 -7.29
C ILE A 53 -7.71 15.57 -7.35
N ALA A 54 -6.73 16.20 -6.71
CA ALA A 54 -6.57 17.66 -6.77
C ALA A 54 -6.27 18.12 -8.20
N TYR A 55 -5.42 17.39 -8.91
CA TYR A 55 -5.13 17.65 -10.33
C TYR A 55 -6.39 17.54 -11.20
N LEU A 56 -7.19 16.48 -11.05
CA LEU A 56 -8.44 16.30 -11.80
C LEU A 56 -9.42 17.45 -11.55
N LYS A 57 -9.62 17.82 -10.27
CA LYS A 57 -10.50 18.94 -9.89
C LYS A 57 -10.07 20.29 -10.48
N SER A 58 -8.77 20.50 -10.67
CA SER A 58 -8.23 21.75 -11.19
C SER A 58 -8.20 21.81 -12.72
N ASN A 59 -8.19 20.67 -13.41
CA ASN A 59 -7.98 20.61 -14.85
C ASN A 59 -9.16 20.05 -15.64
N LEU A 60 -10.14 19.41 -14.99
CA LEU A 60 -11.28 18.77 -15.65
C LEU A 60 -12.60 19.24 -15.01
N GLU A 61 -13.27 20.19 -15.66
CA GLU A 61 -14.52 20.79 -15.17
C GLU A 61 -15.68 19.78 -15.12
N ASN A 62 -15.72 18.82 -16.05
CA ASN A 62 -16.81 17.84 -16.17
C ASN A 62 -16.46 16.50 -15.55
N SER A 63 -15.88 16.51 -14.34
CA SER A 63 -15.54 15.28 -13.61
C SER A 63 -16.42 15.08 -12.37
N ASN A 64 -16.80 13.84 -12.11
CA ASN A 64 -17.37 13.37 -10.85
C ASN A 64 -16.34 12.48 -10.15
N ILE A 65 -16.02 12.78 -8.89
CA ILE A 65 -14.99 12.06 -8.14
C ILE A 65 -15.65 11.38 -6.96
N ILE A 66 -15.64 10.05 -6.99
CA ILE A 66 -16.07 9.17 -5.90
C ILE A 66 -14.79 8.67 -5.21
N PHE A 67 -14.54 9.15 -3.99
CA PHE A 67 -13.35 8.75 -3.21
C PHE A 67 -13.78 8.05 -1.93
N ILE A 68 -13.30 6.83 -1.74
CA ILE A 68 -13.57 5.98 -0.60
C ILE A 68 -12.22 5.63 0.03
N ASP A 69 -12.05 5.95 1.31
CA ASP A 69 -10.90 5.53 2.13
C ASP A 69 -11.40 4.59 3.24
N PHE A 70 -11.13 3.30 3.10
CA PHE A 70 -11.60 2.31 4.06
C PHE A 70 -10.92 2.38 5.44
N MET A 71 -9.94 3.27 5.63
CA MET A 71 -9.44 3.62 6.97
C MET A 71 -10.33 4.64 7.67
N ASP A 72 -11.19 5.35 6.94
CA ASP A 72 -12.17 6.27 7.52
C ASP A 72 -13.42 5.49 7.96
N LEU A 73 -13.83 5.71 9.23
CA LEU A 73 -15.02 5.09 9.81
C LEU A 73 -16.33 5.49 9.10
N ALA A 74 -16.33 6.60 8.35
CA ALA A 74 -17.46 7.01 7.53
C ALA A 74 -17.86 5.94 6.49
N TYR A 75 -16.95 5.05 6.14
CA TYR A 75 -17.16 3.98 5.17
C TYR A 75 -17.29 2.58 5.81
N GLU A 76 -17.48 2.50 7.14
CA GLU A 76 -17.56 1.23 7.85
C GLU A 76 -18.70 0.34 7.34
N GLU A 77 -19.84 0.92 7.02
CA GLU A 77 -21.05 0.19 6.58
C GLU A 77 -20.91 -0.35 5.15
N ILE A 78 -19.93 0.10 4.37
CA ILE A 78 -19.73 -0.35 2.98
C ILE A 78 -18.51 -1.26 2.80
N LYS A 79 -18.00 -1.89 3.84
CA LYS A 79 -16.88 -2.85 3.81
C LYS A 79 -17.24 -4.24 3.26
N GLU A 80 -18.45 -4.41 2.74
CA GLU A 80 -18.88 -5.59 2.00
C GLU A 80 -19.09 -5.24 0.53
N TYR A 81 -18.72 -6.14 -0.38
CA TYR A 81 -18.72 -5.86 -1.82
C TYR A 81 -20.06 -5.38 -2.39
N HIS A 82 -21.19 -5.88 -1.87
CA HIS A 82 -22.52 -5.43 -2.28
C HIS A 82 -22.76 -3.98 -1.91
N ALA A 83 -22.42 -3.61 -0.67
CA ALA A 83 -22.61 -2.26 -0.16
C ALA A 83 -21.66 -1.28 -0.88
N LEU A 84 -20.41 -1.67 -1.12
CA LEU A 84 -19.47 -0.89 -1.94
C LEU A 84 -20.03 -0.64 -3.34
N HIS A 85 -20.52 -1.70 -4.00
CA HIS A 85 -21.07 -1.58 -5.34
C HIS A 85 -22.29 -0.63 -5.36
N ALA A 86 -23.24 -0.81 -4.44
CA ALA A 86 -24.43 0.03 -4.34
C ALA A 86 -24.07 1.50 -4.08
N TYR A 87 -23.14 1.74 -3.16
CA TYR A 87 -22.65 3.09 -2.85
C TYR A 87 -22.08 3.80 -4.09
N VAL A 88 -21.25 3.11 -4.88
CA VAL A 88 -20.65 3.70 -6.09
C VAL A 88 -21.72 3.99 -7.14
N GLU A 89 -22.71 3.11 -7.32
CA GLU A 89 -23.82 3.34 -8.26
C GLU A 89 -24.69 4.52 -7.86
N GLU A 90 -24.95 4.70 -6.57
CA GLU A 90 -25.72 5.84 -6.04
C GLU A 90 -25.01 7.19 -6.29
N HIS A 91 -23.68 7.18 -6.29
CA HIS A 91 -22.87 8.39 -6.51
C HIS A 91 -22.49 8.62 -7.98
N TYR A 92 -22.96 7.77 -8.90
CA TYR A 92 -22.76 7.96 -10.33
C TYR A 92 -23.46 9.23 -10.83
N GLN A 93 -22.80 10.00 -11.68
CA GLN A 93 -23.40 11.18 -12.32
C GLN A 93 -23.39 11.02 -13.84
N GLU A 94 -24.57 10.96 -14.43
CA GLU A 94 -24.74 10.90 -15.87
C GLU A 94 -24.22 12.17 -16.56
N GLY A 95 -23.58 11.99 -17.73
CA GLY A 95 -23.00 13.10 -18.49
C GLY A 95 -21.66 13.59 -17.98
N LYS A 96 -21.11 13.02 -16.90
CA LYS A 96 -19.77 13.32 -16.39
C LYS A 96 -18.82 12.16 -16.54
N THR A 97 -17.53 12.45 -16.60
CA THR A 97 -16.50 11.43 -16.42
C THR A 97 -16.44 11.05 -14.95
N ASN A 98 -16.82 9.80 -14.64
CA ASN A 98 -16.88 9.32 -13.27
C ASN A 98 -15.56 8.64 -12.89
N TYR A 99 -14.83 9.21 -11.95
CA TYR A 99 -13.61 8.69 -11.38
C TYR A 99 -13.91 7.99 -10.06
N LEU A 100 -13.55 6.72 -9.96
CA LEU A 100 -13.67 5.94 -8.73
C LEU A 100 -12.28 5.73 -8.12
N PHE A 101 -12.07 6.23 -6.91
CA PHE A 101 -10.89 6.00 -6.11
C PHE A 101 -11.27 5.21 -4.86
N VAL A 102 -10.64 4.06 -4.66
CA VAL A 102 -10.84 3.23 -3.46
C VAL A 102 -9.48 2.98 -2.82
N ASP A 103 -9.21 3.63 -1.68
CA ASP A 103 -7.98 3.41 -0.92
C ASP A 103 -8.18 2.31 0.14
N GLU A 104 -7.10 1.58 0.44
CA GLU A 104 -7.08 0.44 1.37
C GLU A 104 -8.17 -0.61 1.05
N VAL A 105 -8.38 -0.87 -0.23
CA VAL A 105 -9.48 -1.72 -0.76
C VAL A 105 -9.55 -3.11 -0.13
N GLN A 106 -8.43 -3.65 0.36
CA GLN A 106 -8.39 -4.96 1.04
C GLN A 106 -9.18 -4.99 2.37
N MET A 107 -9.59 -3.83 2.89
CA MET A 107 -10.49 -3.74 4.05
C MET A 107 -11.94 -4.06 3.70
N CYS A 108 -12.29 -4.09 2.41
CA CYS A 108 -13.61 -4.50 1.92
C CYS A 108 -13.60 -5.98 1.55
N SER A 109 -14.51 -6.75 2.13
CA SER A 109 -14.65 -8.18 1.86
C SER A 109 -15.05 -8.40 0.40
N LYS A 110 -14.34 -9.30 -0.29
CA LYS A 110 -14.60 -9.67 -1.69
C LYS A 110 -14.67 -8.47 -2.64
N PHE A 111 -13.90 -7.42 -2.37
CA PHE A 111 -13.89 -6.18 -3.16
C PHE A 111 -13.70 -6.43 -4.67
N GLU A 112 -12.98 -7.49 -5.04
CA GLU A 112 -12.74 -7.86 -6.42
C GLU A 112 -14.05 -8.04 -7.22
N LEU A 113 -15.11 -8.57 -6.57
CA LEU A 113 -16.42 -8.76 -7.21
C LEU A 113 -17.08 -7.41 -7.52
N ALA A 114 -17.02 -6.46 -6.58
CA ALA A 114 -17.56 -5.11 -6.79
C ALA A 114 -16.79 -4.36 -7.87
N ILE A 115 -15.46 -4.35 -7.78
CA ILE A 115 -14.60 -3.63 -8.73
C ILE A 115 -14.74 -4.18 -10.15
N ASN A 116 -14.76 -5.52 -10.32
CA ASN A 116 -14.94 -6.14 -11.63
C ASN A 116 -16.34 -5.86 -12.21
N SER A 117 -17.38 -5.86 -11.37
CA SER A 117 -18.73 -5.52 -11.81
C SER A 117 -18.82 -4.07 -12.30
N LEU A 118 -18.25 -3.12 -11.55
CA LEU A 118 -18.22 -1.70 -11.93
C LEU A 118 -17.37 -1.47 -13.19
N TYR A 119 -16.23 -2.15 -13.29
CA TYR A 119 -15.37 -2.12 -14.47
C TYR A 119 -16.11 -2.60 -15.75
N SER A 120 -16.83 -3.70 -15.66
CA SER A 120 -17.57 -4.28 -16.80
C SER A 120 -18.65 -3.34 -17.35
N LYS A 121 -19.11 -2.37 -16.58
CA LYS A 121 -20.09 -1.36 -17.03
C LYS A 121 -19.47 -0.29 -17.94
N GLY A 122 -18.14 -0.14 -17.94
CA GLY A 122 -17.43 0.87 -18.75
C GLY A 122 -17.79 2.32 -18.44
N LYS A 123 -18.32 2.59 -17.23
CA LYS A 123 -18.83 3.90 -16.80
C LYS A 123 -17.86 4.68 -15.89
N TYR A 124 -16.83 4.01 -15.41
CA TYR A 124 -15.92 4.54 -14.40
C TYR A 124 -14.46 4.44 -14.84
N ASP A 125 -13.69 5.45 -14.52
CA ASP A 125 -12.23 5.40 -14.54
C ASP A 125 -11.77 5.01 -13.12
N ILE A 126 -11.25 3.78 -12.96
CA ILE A 126 -11.11 3.13 -11.65
C ILE A 126 -9.65 3.13 -11.18
N TYR A 127 -9.43 3.64 -9.97
CA TYR A 127 -8.15 3.70 -9.26
C TYR A 127 -8.27 3.02 -7.89
N VAL A 128 -7.46 2.00 -7.65
CA VAL A 128 -7.52 1.19 -6.44
C VAL A 128 -6.21 1.26 -5.69
N GLY A 129 -6.22 1.74 -4.45
CA GLY A 129 -5.11 1.69 -3.52
C GLY A 129 -5.14 0.38 -2.73
N LYS A 130 -4.09 -0.41 -2.85
CA LYS A 130 -3.97 -1.67 -2.12
C LYS A 130 -2.68 -1.70 -1.32
N LEU A 131 -2.79 -2.10 -0.05
CA LEU A 131 -1.62 -2.45 0.72
C LEU A 131 -1.01 -3.72 0.12
N TYR A 132 0.29 -3.73 -0.05
CA TYR A 132 0.97 -4.99 -0.33
C TYR A 132 0.83 -5.84 0.94
N GLN A 133 0.12 -6.96 0.86
CA GLN A 133 -0.24 -7.78 2.03
C GLN A 133 0.97 -8.40 2.75
N LYS A 134 2.16 -8.29 2.16
CA LYS A 134 3.40 -8.82 2.71
C LYS A 134 4.45 -7.71 2.69
N GLU A 135 4.51 -7.00 3.81
CA GLU A 135 5.50 -5.96 4.03
C GLU A 135 6.83 -6.62 4.40
N ILE A 136 7.90 -6.10 3.83
CA ILE A 136 9.25 -6.28 4.34
C ILE A 136 9.56 -5.05 5.16
N ASP A 137 9.93 -5.24 6.43
CA ASP A 137 10.14 -4.13 7.35
C ASP A 137 11.28 -3.23 6.90
N PHE A 138 12.37 -3.82 6.37
CA PHE A 138 13.51 -3.08 5.88
C PHE A 138 14.09 -3.73 4.62
N VAL A 139 14.53 -2.86 3.70
CA VAL A 139 15.40 -3.23 2.59
C VAL A 139 16.65 -2.37 2.71
N ALA A 140 17.77 -3.00 3.05
CA ALA A 140 19.06 -2.32 3.07
C ALA A 140 19.76 -2.53 1.73
N GLN A 141 20.29 -1.43 1.16
CA GLN A 141 20.99 -1.46 -0.13
C GLN A 141 22.29 -0.65 -0.07
N ARG A 142 23.36 -1.24 -0.58
CA ARG A 142 24.67 -0.60 -0.74
C ARG A 142 25.23 -0.96 -2.11
N GLY A 143 25.19 -0.02 -3.05
CA GLY A 143 25.55 -0.29 -4.43
C GLY A 143 24.67 -1.35 -5.06
N SER A 144 25.25 -2.44 -5.53
CA SER A 144 24.55 -3.61 -6.08
C SER A 144 24.12 -4.64 -5.03
N GLU A 145 24.61 -4.51 -3.81
CA GLU A 145 24.24 -5.40 -2.71
C GLU A 145 22.90 -4.95 -2.12
N LYS A 146 22.04 -5.91 -1.84
CA LYS A 146 20.73 -5.69 -1.23
C LYS A 146 20.42 -6.83 -0.26
N ILE A 147 19.78 -6.49 0.85
CA ILE A 147 19.29 -7.48 1.83
C ILE A 147 17.88 -7.09 2.26
N TYR A 148 17.03 -8.10 2.43
CA TYR A 148 15.69 -7.97 2.97
C TYR A 148 15.67 -8.38 4.43
N ILE A 149 15.11 -7.54 5.28
CA ILE A 149 15.11 -7.73 6.73
C ILE A 149 13.69 -7.62 7.25
N GLN A 150 13.26 -8.65 7.97
CA GLN A 150 12.03 -8.66 8.74
C GLN A 150 12.37 -8.59 10.21
N VAL A 151 11.62 -7.84 11.01
CA VAL A 151 11.86 -7.69 12.44
C VAL A 151 10.61 -8.05 13.22
N SER A 152 10.74 -8.98 14.16
CA SER A 152 9.64 -9.41 15.01
C SER A 152 10.06 -9.42 16.48
N ASP A 153 9.13 -9.10 17.40
CA ASP A 153 9.43 -9.20 18.83
C ASP A 153 9.63 -10.67 19.24
N ASN A 154 8.81 -11.58 18.70
CA ASN A 154 8.87 -13.01 19.02
C ASN A 154 8.36 -13.84 17.83
N ILE A 155 9.09 -14.89 17.51
CA ILE A 155 8.75 -15.86 16.45
C ILE A 155 8.62 -17.31 17.00
N SER A 156 8.43 -17.48 18.30
CA SER A 156 8.26 -18.82 18.91
C SER A 156 6.90 -19.45 18.60
N GLY A 157 5.88 -18.65 18.27
CA GLY A 157 4.58 -19.13 17.78
C GLY A 157 4.65 -19.48 16.31
N GLN A 158 4.18 -20.68 15.94
CA GLN A 158 4.24 -21.17 14.56
C GLN A 158 3.57 -20.24 13.56
N GLU A 159 2.40 -19.74 13.87
CA GLU A 159 1.64 -18.79 13.02
C GLU A 159 2.43 -17.50 12.75
N THR A 160 3.05 -16.93 13.79
CA THR A 160 3.90 -15.73 13.64
C THR A 160 5.13 -16.04 12.81
N PHE A 161 5.80 -17.16 13.07
CA PHE A 161 6.97 -17.61 12.32
C PHE A 161 6.67 -17.78 10.82
N GLU A 162 5.59 -18.50 10.51
CA GLU A 162 5.16 -18.72 9.12
C GLU A 162 4.79 -17.41 8.42
N ARG A 163 4.13 -16.49 9.10
CA ARG A 163 3.78 -15.17 8.58
C ARG A 163 5.04 -14.37 8.21
N GLU A 164 6.01 -14.27 9.12
CA GLU A 164 7.25 -13.51 8.89
C GLU A 164 8.08 -14.15 7.76
N CYS A 165 8.26 -15.49 7.78
CA CYS A 165 8.95 -16.22 6.72
C CYS A 165 8.27 -16.07 5.37
N SER A 166 6.93 -16.17 5.32
CA SER A 166 6.18 -16.13 4.07
C SER A 166 6.32 -14.80 3.33
N SER A 167 6.54 -13.70 4.04
CA SER A 167 6.80 -12.39 3.44
C SER A 167 8.11 -12.38 2.66
N LEU A 168 9.16 -12.97 3.21
CA LEU A 168 10.48 -13.06 2.60
C LEU A 168 10.55 -14.13 1.48
N LEU A 169 9.87 -15.27 1.65
CA LEU A 169 9.87 -16.38 0.69
C LEU A 169 9.19 -16.02 -0.64
N GLN A 170 8.29 -15.05 -0.65
CA GLN A 170 7.65 -14.59 -1.89
C GLN A 170 8.54 -13.70 -2.76
N ILE A 171 9.64 -13.21 -2.21
CA ILE A 171 10.62 -12.46 -2.99
C ILE A 171 11.41 -13.46 -3.85
N ARG A 172 11.24 -13.36 -5.18
CA ARG A 172 11.83 -14.32 -6.14
C ARG A 172 13.22 -13.94 -6.64
N ASP A 173 13.88 -12.98 -5.98
CA ASP A 173 15.27 -12.66 -6.30
C ASP A 173 16.26 -13.42 -5.40
N ALA A 174 17.54 -13.41 -5.80
CA ALA A 174 18.62 -14.13 -5.11
C ALA A 174 19.29 -13.33 -3.99
N TYR A 175 18.76 -12.18 -3.61
CA TYR A 175 19.34 -11.38 -2.54
C TYR A 175 19.12 -12.02 -1.16
N PRO A 176 20.06 -11.85 -0.21
CA PRO A 176 19.94 -12.34 1.15
C PRO A 176 18.66 -11.89 1.84
N LYS A 177 18.11 -12.78 2.66
CA LYS A 177 16.89 -12.58 3.44
C LYS A 177 17.18 -12.89 4.90
N MET A 178 16.73 -12.04 5.81
CA MET A 178 17.02 -12.15 7.23
C MET A 178 15.77 -11.85 8.07
N ILE A 179 15.61 -12.61 9.15
CA ILE A 179 14.70 -12.27 10.24
C ILE A 179 15.52 -11.94 11.47
N ILE A 180 15.25 -10.81 12.12
CA ILE A 180 15.83 -10.42 13.40
C ILE A 180 14.71 -10.45 14.43
N ALA A 181 14.85 -11.32 15.44
CA ALA A 181 13.81 -11.47 16.45
C ALA A 181 14.42 -11.85 17.81
N ARG A 182 13.62 -11.74 18.86
CA ARG A 182 13.99 -12.19 20.20
C ARG A 182 13.83 -13.71 20.32
N THR A 183 14.79 -14.46 19.74
CA THR A 183 14.70 -15.93 19.67
C THR A 183 15.30 -16.62 20.88
N LYS A 184 16.32 -16.03 21.51
CA LYS A 184 17.18 -16.66 22.53
C LYS A 184 17.88 -17.93 22.03
N HIS A 185 18.02 -18.10 20.72
CA HIS A 185 18.70 -19.20 20.06
C HIS A 185 19.85 -18.68 19.21
N PRO A 186 20.93 -19.45 19.05
CA PRO A 186 21.98 -19.14 18.08
C PRO A 186 21.41 -18.95 16.67
N LYS A 187 22.13 -18.21 15.83
CA LYS A 187 21.80 -18.03 14.41
C LYS A 187 21.51 -19.38 13.73
N TYR A 188 20.42 -19.43 12.97
CA TYR A 188 20.06 -20.59 12.14
C TYR A 188 19.44 -20.14 10.81
N SER A 189 19.20 -21.08 9.92
CA SER A 189 18.56 -20.81 8.62
C SER A 189 17.30 -21.66 8.45
N TYR A 190 16.29 -21.05 7.81
CA TYR A 190 15.07 -21.72 7.40
C TYR A 190 14.74 -21.31 5.96
N GLU A 191 14.67 -22.26 5.04
CA GLU A 191 14.37 -22.02 3.61
C GLU A 191 15.19 -20.88 2.96
N GLY A 192 16.47 -20.75 3.32
CA GLY A 192 17.35 -19.70 2.79
C GLY A 192 17.19 -18.34 3.47
N ILE A 193 16.37 -18.23 4.50
CA ILE A 193 16.25 -17.05 5.36
C ILE A 193 17.17 -17.25 6.58
N GLU A 194 18.03 -16.28 6.84
CA GLU A 194 18.84 -16.26 8.07
C GLU A 194 18.01 -15.73 9.23
N ILE A 195 18.02 -16.41 10.36
CA ILE A 195 17.30 -16.01 11.57
C ILE A 195 18.31 -15.72 12.66
N HIS A 196 18.27 -14.49 13.16
CA HIS A 196 19.21 -13.96 14.16
C HIS A 196 18.48 -13.58 15.44
N ASP A 197 19.08 -13.89 16.59
CA ASP A 197 18.69 -13.24 17.83
C ASP A 197 19.10 -11.77 17.80
N ILE A 198 18.18 -10.88 18.24
CA ILE A 198 18.42 -9.44 18.17
C ILE A 198 19.60 -8.99 19.03
N ALA A 199 19.82 -9.64 20.19
CA ALA A 199 20.94 -9.29 21.06
C ALA A 199 22.27 -9.69 20.41
N ASP A 200 22.35 -10.90 19.88
CA ASP A 200 23.55 -11.39 19.17
C ASP A 200 23.80 -10.55 17.91
N TRP A 201 22.76 -10.18 17.16
CA TRP A 201 22.91 -9.38 15.96
C TRP A 201 23.41 -7.94 16.26
N LEU A 202 22.96 -7.33 17.36
CA LEU A 202 23.40 -6.00 17.75
C LEU A 202 24.84 -5.97 18.33
N LEU A 203 25.32 -7.11 18.81
CA LEU A 203 26.67 -7.25 19.38
C LEU A 203 27.73 -7.71 18.34
N GLN A 204 27.32 -7.99 17.11
CA GLN A 204 28.26 -8.26 16.01
C GLN A 204 28.95 -6.95 15.61
N GLU A 205 30.26 -6.89 15.79
CA GLU A 205 31.12 -5.79 15.33
C GLU A 205 31.34 -5.82 13.81
#